data_068352e06b1bbbee888c0756b2ca40b2
#
_entry.id   068352e06b1bbbee888c0756b2ca40b2
#
_cell.length_a   1.000
_cell.length_b   1.000
_cell.length_c   1.000
_cell.angle_alpha   90.00
_cell.angle_beta   90.00
_cell.angle_gamma   90.00
#
_symmetry.space_group_name_H-M   'P 1'
#
loop_
_entity.id
_entity.type
_entity.pdbx_description
1 polymer ?
#
loop_
_entity_poly.entity_id
_entity_poly.type
_entity_poly.pdbx_seq_one_letter_code
_entity_poly.pdbx_strand_id
1 'polypeptide(L)'
;MFEIEYKGANTVIITTKKLRVVFDPNLEIVGGKNVSVNNDVEVVTEDRFAVVDSTPRLLFSGPGEYEVGDISLLGIPARRHIDTADDVKKSTIYKITIGEAKGVVVGNIENKLTDDQLENIGVVDFAILPVGG
;
A
#
# COMPACT_ATOMS: atom_id res chain seq x y z
N MET A 1 3.64 -7.62 18.12
CA MET A 1 4.60 -6.57 17.73
C MET A 1 4.96 -6.68 16.27
N PHE A 2 5.22 -5.58 15.61
CA PHE A 2 5.54 -5.55 14.19
C PHE A 2 6.65 -4.53 13.93
N GLU A 3 7.32 -4.68 12.79
CA GLU A 3 8.35 -3.75 12.34
C GLU A 3 7.94 -3.13 11.02
N ILE A 4 8.30 -1.87 10.81
CA ILE A 4 8.04 -1.13 9.57
C ILE A 4 9.38 -0.70 9.00
N GLU A 5 9.61 -1.00 7.71
CA GLU A 5 10.81 -0.61 7.00
C GLU A 5 10.43 0.12 5.71
N TYR A 6 10.92 1.35 5.54
CA TYR A 6 10.68 2.12 4.32
C TYR A 6 11.85 1.92 3.35
N LYS A 7 11.55 1.54 2.13
CA LYS A 7 12.56 1.21 1.11
C LYS A 7 12.70 2.26 0.01
N GLY A 8 11.83 3.23 -0.05
CA GLY A 8 11.84 4.27 -1.07
C GLY A 8 10.55 4.32 -1.89
N ALA A 9 10.32 5.40 -2.59
CA ALA A 9 9.08 5.67 -3.31
C ALA A 9 7.87 5.40 -2.40
N ASN A 10 7.01 4.45 -2.76
CA ASN A 10 5.87 4.03 -1.93
C ASN A 10 6.11 2.67 -1.26
N THR A 11 7.31 2.13 -1.37
CA THR A 11 7.61 0.78 -0.90
C THR A 11 7.87 0.73 0.59
N VAL A 12 7.05 -0.04 1.29
CA VAL A 12 7.14 -0.26 2.73
C VAL A 12 6.98 -1.74 3.01
N ILE A 13 7.79 -2.24 3.94
CA ILE A 13 7.70 -3.61 4.40
C ILE A 13 7.23 -3.59 5.85
N ILE A 14 6.15 -4.33 6.13
CA ILE A 14 5.66 -4.54 7.48
C ILE A 14 5.86 -6.00 7.82
N THR A 15 6.62 -6.27 8.88
CA THR A 15 6.92 -7.64 9.31
C THR A 15 6.29 -7.89 10.66
N THR A 16 5.49 -8.96 10.73
CA THR A 16 4.97 -9.51 11.99
C THR A 16 5.66 -10.85 12.25
N LYS A 17 5.32 -11.51 13.35
CA LYS A 17 5.85 -12.85 13.62
C LYS A 17 5.47 -13.89 12.56
N LYS A 18 4.35 -13.68 11.87
CA LYS A 18 3.77 -14.66 10.94
C LYS A 18 3.89 -14.27 9.48
N LEU A 19 4.02 -12.97 9.20
CA LEU A 19 3.87 -12.43 7.85
C LEU A 19 4.91 -11.37 7.53
N ARG A 20 5.25 -11.29 6.27
CA ARG A 20 5.96 -10.15 5.69
C ARG A 20 5.06 -9.56 4.62
N VAL A 21 4.62 -8.32 4.83
CA VAL A 21 3.72 -7.61 3.92
C VAL A 21 4.50 -6.51 3.24
N VAL A 22 4.51 -6.52 1.92
CA VAL A 22 5.25 -5.55 1.12
C VAL A 22 4.27 -4.71 0.32
N PHE A 23 4.28 -3.39 0.57
CA PHE A 23 3.47 -2.44 -0.17
C PHE A 23 4.28 -1.91 -1.35
N ASP A 24 3.67 -1.95 -2.53
CA ASP A 24 4.23 -1.42 -3.78
C ASP A 24 5.67 -1.90 -4.04
N PRO A 25 5.90 -3.21 -4.15
CA PRO A 25 7.26 -3.78 -4.16
C PRO A 25 8.08 -3.48 -5.42
N ASN A 26 7.48 -3.03 -6.51
CA ASN A 26 8.18 -2.86 -7.78
C ASN A 26 8.96 -1.54 -7.83
N LEU A 27 10.16 -1.54 -7.26
CA LEU A 27 11.07 -0.38 -7.30
C LEU A 27 11.79 -0.20 -8.63
N GLU A 28 11.73 -1.16 -9.54
CA GLU A 28 12.35 -1.03 -10.86
C GLU A 28 11.78 0.15 -11.64
N ILE A 29 10.52 0.51 -11.40
CA ILE A 29 9.87 1.66 -12.03
C ILE A 29 10.62 2.96 -11.74
N VAL A 30 11.26 3.06 -10.57
CA VAL A 30 12.01 4.25 -10.15
C VAL A 30 13.52 4.01 -10.12
N GLY A 31 13.99 2.95 -10.79
CA GLY A 31 15.41 2.66 -10.91
C GLY A 31 16.02 1.89 -9.74
N GLY A 32 15.21 1.42 -8.82
CA GLY A 32 15.66 0.62 -7.69
C GLY A 32 15.61 -0.89 -7.97
N LYS A 33 15.76 -1.67 -6.92
CA LYS A 33 15.61 -3.13 -6.97
C LYS A 33 14.30 -3.55 -6.31
N ASN A 34 13.64 -4.53 -6.89
CA ASN A 34 12.46 -5.12 -6.29
C ASN A 34 12.78 -5.75 -4.94
N VAL A 35 11.88 -5.55 -3.97
CA VAL A 35 12.11 -5.99 -2.59
C VAL A 35 11.24 -7.17 -2.17
N SER A 36 10.29 -7.56 -3.03
CA SER A 36 9.45 -8.70 -2.75
C SER A 36 10.22 -10.00 -2.95
N VAL A 37 9.98 -10.95 -2.05
CA VAL A 37 10.49 -12.32 -2.20
C VAL A 37 9.32 -13.29 -2.22
N ASN A 38 9.56 -14.53 -2.64
CA ASN A 38 8.52 -15.54 -2.68
C ASN A 38 7.89 -15.73 -1.29
N ASN A 39 6.58 -15.92 -1.27
CA ASN A 39 5.74 -16.09 -0.08
C ASN A 39 5.48 -14.81 0.72
N ASP A 40 5.91 -13.64 0.26
CA ASP A 40 5.47 -12.38 0.82
C ASP A 40 3.99 -12.12 0.50
N VAL A 41 3.34 -11.36 1.33
CA VAL A 41 2.04 -10.78 0.98
C VAL A 41 2.30 -9.44 0.31
N GLU A 42 1.89 -9.30 -0.94
CA GLU A 42 2.05 -8.05 -1.69
C GLU A 42 0.74 -7.26 -1.67
N VAL A 43 0.83 -5.98 -1.39
CA VAL A 43 -0.31 -5.05 -1.42
C VAL A 43 0.09 -3.88 -2.32
N VAL A 44 -0.69 -3.62 -3.35
CA VAL A 44 -0.34 -2.59 -4.32
C VAL A 44 -1.39 -1.49 -4.37
N THR A 45 -0.92 -0.24 -4.30
CA THR A 45 -1.79 0.93 -4.46
C THR A 45 -2.20 1.12 -5.92
N GLU A 46 -1.36 0.68 -6.84
CA GLU A 46 -1.62 0.65 -8.29
C GLU A 46 -1.03 -0.63 -8.86
N ASP A 47 -1.68 -1.19 -9.87
CA ASP A 47 -1.27 -2.47 -10.48
C ASP A 47 0.18 -2.46 -10.97
N ARG A 48 0.67 -1.33 -11.46
CA ARG A 48 2.05 -1.19 -11.95
C ARG A 48 3.12 -1.43 -10.89
N PHE A 49 2.76 -1.36 -9.62
CA PHE A 49 3.70 -1.56 -8.51
C PHE A 49 3.84 -3.01 -8.08
N ALA A 50 3.11 -3.93 -8.71
CA ALA A 50 3.29 -5.35 -8.48
C ALA A 50 4.58 -5.85 -9.15
N VAL A 51 5.25 -6.82 -8.54
CA VAL A 51 6.43 -7.47 -9.14
C VAL A 51 5.95 -8.60 -10.03
N VAL A 52 6.34 -8.55 -11.32
CA VAL A 52 5.86 -9.50 -12.32
C VAL A 52 6.40 -10.91 -12.09
N ASP A 53 7.67 -11.02 -11.67
CA ASP A 53 8.37 -12.30 -11.57
C ASP A 53 8.36 -12.91 -10.17
N SER A 54 7.67 -12.28 -9.20
CA SER A 54 7.56 -12.86 -7.87
C SER A 54 6.42 -13.86 -7.80
N THR A 55 6.52 -14.78 -6.84
CA THR A 55 5.42 -15.69 -6.50
C THR A 55 4.95 -15.33 -5.10
N PRO A 56 4.09 -14.31 -4.94
CA PRO A 56 3.62 -13.92 -3.63
C PRO A 56 2.69 -15.00 -3.06
N ARG A 57 2.64 -15.07 -1.74
CA ARG A 57 1.65 -15.88 -1.05
C ARG A 57 0.23 -15.39 -1.39
N LEU A 58 0.06 -14.07 -1.34
CA LEU A 58 -1.17 -13.38 -1.70
C LEU A 58 -0.81 -12.04 -2.33
N LEU A 59 -1.61 -11.63 -3.29
CA LEU A 59 -1.52 -10.29 -3.87
C LEU A 59 -2.86 -9.59 -3.70
N PHE A 60 -2.87 -8.48 -2.97
CA PHE A 60 -4.05 -7.63 -2.81
C PHE A 60 -3.92 -6.38 -3.66
N SER A 61 -4.90 -6.15 -4.50
CA SER A 61 -4.92 -5.05 -5.45
C SER A 61 -6.33 -4.47 -5.51
N GLY A 62 -6.44 -3.19 -5.21
CA GLY A 62 -7.70 -2.47 -5.34
C GLY A 62 -8.54 -2.40 -4.06
N PRO A 63 -9.68 -1.66 -4.15
CA PRO A 63 -10.58 -1.51 -3.01
C PRO A 63 -11.20 -2.82 -2.55
N GLY A 64 -11.45 -2.92 -1.26
CA GLY A 64 -12.08 -4.08 -0.65
C GLY A 64 -11.60 -4.30 0.77
N GLU A 65 -12.11 -5.34 1.38
CA GLU A 65 -11.68 -5.78 2.70
C GLU A 65 -10.90 -7.07 2.59
N TYR A 66 -9.73 -7.11 3.20
CA TYR A 66 -8.83 -8.24 3.14
C TYR A 66 -8.36 -8.62 4.54
N GLU A 67 -8.24 -9.91 4.80
CA GLU A 67 -7.65 -10.41 6.04
C GLU A 67 -6.60 -11.47 5.72
N VAL A 68 -5.46 -11.39 6.39
CA VAL A 68 -4.44 -12.41 6.31
C VAL A 68 -3.71 -12.50 7.66
N GLY A 69 -3.77 -13.68 8.29
CA GLY A 69 -3.17 -13.88 9.61
C GLY A 69 -3.72 -12.89 10.64
N ASP A 70 -2.85 -12.12 11.24
CA ASP A 70 -3.17 -11.11 12.25
C ASP A 70 -3.32 -9.69 11.69
N ILE A 71 -3.42 -9.58 10.38
CA ILE A 71 -3.51 -8.29 9.69
C ILE A 71 -4.85 -8.18 8.97
N SER A 72 -5.50 -7.03 9.13
CA SER A 72 -6.71 -6.65 8.37
C SER A 72 -6.40 -5.42 7.52
N LEU A 73 -6.88 -5.42 6.30
CA LEU A 73 -6.69 -4.33 5.34
C LEU A 73 -8.05 -3.85 4.83
N LEU A 74 -8.22 -2.54 4.77
CA LEU A 74 -9.33 -1.91 4.07
C LEU A 74 -8.80 -1.09 2.92
N GLY A 75 -9.07 -1.51 1.70
CA GLY A 75 -8.73 -0.76 0.49
C GLY A 75 -9.79 0.29 0.19
N ILE A 76 -9.38 1.54 0.12
CA ILE A 76 -10.25 2.70 -0.10
C ILE A 76 -9.95 3.26 -1.49
N PRO A 77 -10.96 3.41 -2.37
CA PRO A 77 -10.71 3.93 -3.70
C PRO A 77 -10.28 5.40 -3.67
N ALA A 78 -9.33 5.74 -4.51
CA ALA A 78 -8.83 7.10 -4.67
C ALA A 78 -8.46 7.35 -6.12
N ARG A 79 -8.28 8.62 -6.49
CA ARG A 79 -7.74 8.99 -7.79
C ARG A 79 -6.24 9.15 -7.67
N ARG A 80 -5.52 8.60 -8.64
CA ARG A 80 -4.10 8.80 -8.76
C ARG A 80 -3.82 10.27 -9.10
N HIS A 81 -2.73 10.82 -8.55
CA HIS A 81 -2.23 12.11 -8.97
C HIS A 81 -1.86 12.04 -10.47
N ILE A 82 -2.40 12.96 -11.28
CA ILE A 82 -2.26 12.93 -12.72
C ILE A 82 -1.41 14.10 -13.18
N ASP A 83 -0.37 13.77 -13.94
CA ASP A 83 0.46 14.78 -14.58
C ASP A 83 -0.07 15.15 -15.97
N THR A 84 -0.96 14.36 -16.55
CA THR A 84 -1.56 14.58 -17.86
C THR A 84 -3.08 14.40 -17.82
N ALA A 85 -3.82 15.24 -18.53
CA ALA A 85 -5.26 15.36 -18.42
C ALA A 85 -6.09 14.18 -18.97
N ASP A 86 -5.47 13.21 -19.65
CA ASP A 86 -6.21 12.27 -20.47
C ASP A 86 -6.55 10.94 -19.78
N ASP A 87 -5.96 10.64 -18.61
CA ASP A 87 -6.17 9.35 -17.95
C ASP A 87 -6.54 9.52 -16.49
N VAL A 88 -7.80 9.25 -16.16
CA VAL A 88 -8.21 9.10 -14.76
C VAL A 88 -7.78 7.71 -14.31
N LYS A 89 -6.59 7.62 -13.74
CA LYS A 89 -6.10 6.36 -13.18
C LYS A 89 -6.48 6.24 -11.72
N LYS A 90 -6.73 5.02 -11.29
CA LYS A 90 -7.17 4.72 -9.94
C LYS A 90 -5.98 4.33 -9.08
N SER A 91 -6.05 4.71 -7.81
CA SER A 91 -5.13 4.27 -6.78
C SER A 91 -5.95 3.75 -5.61
N THR A 92 -5.34 3.01 -4.71
CA THR A 92 -6.00 2.50 -3.52
C THR A 92 -5.25 2.96 -2.29
N ILE A 93 -5.99 3.50 -1.32
CA ILE A 93 -5.48 3.82 0.01
C ILE A 93 -5.76 2.60 0.88
N TYR A 94 -4.75 2.13 1.61
CA TYR A 94 -4.95 0.97 2.49
C TYR A 94 -4.90 1.40 3.95
N LYS A 95 -5.99 1.12 4.67
CA LYS A 95 -6.00 1.16 6.12
C LYS A 95 -5.61 -0.22 6.62
N ILE A 96 -4.58 -0.30 7.44
CA ILE A 96 -4.07 -1.56 7.98
C ILE A 96 -4.30 -1.61 9.48
N THR A 97 -4.76 -2.75 9.96
CA THR A 97 -4.92 -3.01 11.39
C THR A 97 -4.08 -4.23 11.76
N ILE A 98 -3.17 -4.04 12.72
CA ILE A 98 -2.28 -5.09 13.22
C ILE A 98 -2.46 -5.13 14.74
N GLY A 99 -3.25 -6.11 15.22
CA GLY A 99 -3.65 -6.11 16.62
C GLY A 99 -4.43 -4.85 16.97
N GLU A 100 -3.92 -4.04 17.88
CA GLU A 100 -4.54 -2.76 18.26
C GLU A 100 -3.99 -1.56 17.47
N ALA A 101 -2.91 -1.74 16.74
CA ALA A 101 -2.31 -0.66 15.96
C ALA A 101 -3.05 -0.47 14.63
N LYS A 102 -3.29 0.78 14.27
CA LYS A 102 -3.94 1.17 13.03
C LYS A 102 -3.06 2.13 12.26
N GLY A 103 -2.90 1.86 10.98
CA GLY A 103 -2.13 2.72 10.10
C GLY A 103 -2.81 2.91 8.77
N VAL A 104 -2.28 3.83 7.98
CA VAL A 104 -2.73 4.06 6.62
C VAL A 104 -1.52 4.17 5.69
N VAL A 105 -1.63 3.53 4.53
CA VAL A 105 -0.63 3.62 3.47
C VAL A 105 -1.29 4.34 2.30
N VAL A 106 -0.77 5.52 1.98
CA VAL A 106 -1.29 6.37 0.91
C VAL A 106 -0.26 6.40 -0.20
N GLY A 107 -0.66 5.98 -1.39
CA GLY A 107 0.19 6.04 -2.56
C GLY A 107 0.13 7.40 -3.26
N ASN A 108 0.43 7.39 -4.55
CA ASN A 108 0.41 8.60 -5.36
C ASN A 108 -1.02 8.95 -5.75
N ILE A 109 -1.66 9.83 -4.98
CA ILE A 109 -3.05 10.24 -5.16
C ILE A 109 -3.16 11.76 -5.35
N GLU A 110 -4.36 12.23 -5.69
CA GLU A 110 -4.67 13.65 -5.71
C GLU A 110 -4.39 14.28 -4.35
N ASN A 111 -4.02 15.56 -4.35
CA ASN A 111 -3.55 16.28 -3.17
C ASN A 111 -4.54 16.37 -2.01
N LYS A 112 -5.82 16.15 -2.26
CA LYS A 112 -6.84 16.32 -1.25
C LYS A 112 -7.68 15.06 -1.11
N LEU A 113 -7.77 14.54 0.09
CA LEU A 113 -8.66 13.44 0.43
C LEU A 113 -10.10 13.94 0.51
N THR A 114 -11.04 13.14 0.03
CA THR A 114 -12.47 13.44 0.19
C THR A 114 -12.92 13.18 1.62
N ASP A 115 -14.07 13.73 1.99
CA ASP A 115 -14.65 13.48 3.31
C ASP A 115 -14.93 11.99 3.53
N ASP A 116 -15.43 11.30 2.52
CA ASP A 116 -15.65 9.85 2.59
C ASP A 116 -14.37 9.07 2.82
N GLN A 117 -13.29 9.45 2.14
CA GLN A 117 -11.97 8.83 2.34
C GLN A 117 -11.47 9.05 3.77
N LEU A 118 -11.57 10.28 4.26
CA LEU A 118 -11.16 10.62 5.63
C LEU A 118 -12.00 9.87 6.68
N GLU A 119 -13.30 9.74 6.45
CA GLU A 119 -14.18 8.98 7.34
C GLU A 119 -13.80 7.50 7.38
N ASN A 120 -13.53 6.90 6.22
CA ASN A 120 -13.11 5.50 6.13
C ASN A 120 -11.74 5.25 6.76
N ILE A 121 -10.82 6.19 6.65
CA ILE A 121 -9.50 6.10 7.31
C ILE A 121 -9.67 6.16 8.83
N GLY A 122 -10.44 7.11 9.32
CA GLY A 122 -10.65 7.30 10.74
C GLY A 122 -9.38 7.67 11.49
N VAL A 123 -9.29 7.27 12.75
CA VAL A 123 -8.12 7.52 13.60
C VAL A 123 -7.06 6.47 13.34
N VAL A 124 -5.83 6.91 13.10
CA VAL A 124 -4.70 6.01 12.87
C VAL A 124 -3.53 6.36 13.78
N ASP A 125 -2.73 5.35 14.10
CA ASP A 125 -1.51 5.51 14.92
C ASP A 125 -0.32 5.94 14.07
N PHE A 126 -0.31 5.58 12.78
CA PHE A 126 0.76 5.96 11.87
C PHE A 126 0.22 6.12 10.44
N ALA A 127 0.93 6.89 9.64
CA ALA A 127 0.62 7.09 8.24
C ALA A 127 1.89 7.02 7.40
N ILE A 128 1.81 6.35 6.26
CA ILE A 128 2.90 6.26 5.30
C ILE A 128 2.47 7.01 4.06
N LEU A 129 3.20 8.08 3.76
CA LEU A 129 2.88 9.01 2.68
C LEU A 129 4.02 9.09 1.69
N PRO A 130 3.74 9.28 0.40
CA PRO A 130 4.81 9.53 -0.56
C PRO A 130 5.46 10.89 -0.28
N VAL A 131 6.77 10.97 -0.50
CA VAL A 131 7.55 12.18 -0.30
C VAL A 131 8.15 12.60 -1.64
N GLY A 132 8.14 13.89 -1.89
CA GLY A 132 8.80 14.41 -3.08
C GLY A 132 7.94 14.44 -4.33
N GLY A 133 6.71 14.67 -4.17
CA GLY A 133 5.95 14.87 -5.31
C GLY A 133 4.80 14.76 -5.76
#